data_cedecba96491a2d16285ef842995dc28
#
_entry.id   cedecba96491a2d16285ef842995dc28
#
_cell.length_a   1.000
_cell.length_b   1.000
_cell.length_c   1.000
_cell.angle_alpha   90.00
_cell.angle_beta   90.00
_cell.angle_gamma   90.00
#
_symmetry.space_group_name_H-M   'P 1'
#
loop_
_entity.id
_entity.type
_entity.pdbx_description
1 polymer ?
#
loop_
_entity_poly.entity_id
_entity_poly.type
_entity_poly.pdbx_seq_one_letter_code
_entity_poly.pdbx_strand_id
1 'polypeptide(L)'
;MSNISLESENEAVKRALESSYCPEPIREARQKQDEILCERLRQGPYKIADIGCGNGYHAVLFAPHCLLYHGFEISPEMAEDAHALWKKERIDNAQIFICDAAEAVVEEEFYDLVFCLYFTPGNIRDKSDDLSLYNDAYLDRNPRFIQTISRFYRALKIGGSAFFTMYKNVPETEAAQVDFYVHTGQRVVTPLGSRFVATAEGFWSARWTQDSIASNLGACGIGAEDIAFHDLNDIAWLVEVEKHSH
;
A
#
# COMPACT_ATOMS: atom_id res chain seq x y z
N MET A 1 7.61 25.92 -10.79
CA MET A 1 6.84 24.68 -10.59
C MET A 1 6.10 24.87 -9.27
N SER A 2 4.79 24.69 -9.22
CA SER A 2 3.99 24.88 -8.02
C SER A 2 4.33 23.77 -7.03
N ASN A 3 4.62 24.13 -5.79
CA ASN A 3 4.75 23.15 -4.70
C ASN A 3 3.46 22.32 -4.65
N ILE A 4 3.59 21.04 -4.91
CA ILE A 4 2.49 20.08 -4.76
C ILE A 4 2.35 19.86 -3.26
N SER A 5 1.26 20.36 -2.67
CA SER A 5 1.03 20.20 -1.24
C SER A 5 0.54 18.78 -0.94
N LEU A 6 0.81 18.29 0.27
CA LEU A 6 0.22 17.02 0.77
C LEU A 6 -1.31 17.04 0.66
N GLU A 7 -1.92 18.21 0.82
CA GLU A 7 -3.36 18.43 0.68
C GLU A 7 -3.86 18.12 -0.73
N SER A 8 -3.16 18.59 -1.79
CA SER A 8 -3.56 18.28 -3.18
C SER A 8 -3.37 16.79 -3.53
N GLU A 9 -2.34 16.14 -2.98
CA GLU A 9 -2.14 14.69 -3.12
C GLU A 9 -3.29 13.92 -2.45
N ASN A 10 -3.67 14.29 -1.22
CA ASN A 10 -4.75 13.66 -0.48
C ASN A 10 -6.10 13.81 -1.19
N GLU A 11 -6.41 15.00 -1.72
CA GLU A 11 -7.63 15.20 -2.52
C GLU A 11 -7.64 14.34 -3.80
N ALA A 12 -6.48 14.16 -4.46
CA ALA A 12 -6.37 13.32 -5.63
C ALA A 12 -6.60 11.83 -5.29
N VAL A 13 -6.04 11.36 -4.16
CA VAL A 13 -6.26 10.00 -3.64
C VAL A 13 -7.73 9.81 -3.28
N LYS A 14 -8.34 10.75 -2.57
CA LYS A 14 -9.76 10.70 -2.19
C LYS A 14 -10.66 10.59 -3.43
N ARG A 15 -10.46 11.45 -4.43
CA ARG A 15 -11.22 11.37 -5.70
C ARG A 15 -11.06 10.04 -6.40
N ALA A 16 -9.86 9.45 -6.37
CA ALA A 16 -9.60 8.14 -6.96
C ALA A 16 -10.34 7.02 -6.24
N LEU A 17 -10.44 7.07 -4.91
CA LEU A 17 -11.15 6.08 -4.09
C LEU A 17 -12.67 6.24 -4.18
N GLU A 18 -13.18 7.46 -4.28
CA GLU A 18 -14.61 7.76 -4.43
C GLU A 18 -15.13 7.52 -5.85
N SER A 19 -14.22 7.42 -6.83
CA SER A 19 -14.59 7.19 -8.22
C SER A 19 -15.28 5.84 -8.38
N SER A 20 -16.42 5.83 -9.04
CA SER A 20 -17.08 4.60 -9.50
C SER A 20 -16.30 3.93 -10.65
N TYR A 21 -15.37 4.66 -11.28
CA TYR A 21 -14.54 4.14 -12.34
C TYR A 21 -13.28 3.48 -11.79
N CYS A 22 -13.08 2.24 -12.13
CA CYS A 22 -11.86 1.50 -11.87
C CYS A 22 -11.58 0.59 -13.07
N PRO A 23 -10.43 0.72 -13.74
CA PRO A 23 -10.05 -0.17 -14.83
C PRO A 23 -10.18 -1.64 -14.43
N GLU A 24 -10.68 -2.46 -15.34
CA GLU A 24 -10.96 -3.87 -15.06
C GLU A 24 -9.76 -4.60 -14.46
N PRO A 25 -8.53 -4.50 -14.99
CA PRO A 25 -7.39 -5.21 -14.40
C PRO A 25 -7.07 -4.78 -12.95
N ILE A 26 -7.29 -3.50 -12.61
CA ILE A 26 -7.09 -3.00 -11.25
C ILE A 26 -8.18 -3.56 -10.33
N ARG A 27 -9.43 -3.57 -10.77
CA ARG A 27 -10.57 -4.10 -10.00
C ARG A 27 -10.41 -5.60 -9.74
N GLU A 28 -10.04 -6.38 -10.76
CA GLU A 28 -9.79 -7.82 -10.63
C GLU A 28 -8.66 -8.12 -9.64
N ALA A 29 -7.54 -7.38 -9.74
CA ALA A 29 -6.43 -7.55 -8.81
C ALA A 29 -6.85 -7.28 -7.35
N ARG A 30 -7.62 -6.20 -7.11
CA ARG A 30 -8.15 -5.87 -5.78
C ARG A 30 -9.08 -6.95 -5.26
N GLN A 31 -10.01 -7.42 -6.09
CA GLN A 31 -10.96 -8.47 -5.70
C GLN A 31 -10.23 -9.75 -5.32
N LYS A 32 -9.28 -10.20 -6.15
CA LYS A 32 -8.51 -11.42 -5.88
C LYS A 32 -7.63 -11.30 -4.64
N GLN A 33 -7.04 -10.11 -4.40
CA GLN A 33 -6.34 -9.79 -3.15
C GLN A 33 -7.25 -10.01 -1.94
N ASP A 34 -8.44 -9.41 -1.97
CA ASP A 34 -9.39 -9.48 -0.85
C ASP A 34 -9.85 -10.92 -0.59
N GLU A 35 -10.08 -11.71 -1.65
CA GLU A 35 -10.42 -13.13 -1.55
C GLU A 35 -9.31 -13.94 -0.87
N ILE A 36 -8.03 -13.76 -1.27
CA ILE A 36 -6.89 -14.45 -0.67
C ILE A 36 -6.74 -14.06 0.81
N LEU A 37 -6.83 -12.77 1.13
CA LEU A 37 -6.66 -12.30 2.50
C LEU A 37 -7.83 -12.70 3.40
N CYS A 38 -9.07 -12.68 2.91
CA CYS A 38 -10.22 -13.22 3.64
C CYS A 38 -10.06 -14.70 3.97
N GLU A 39 -9.53 -15.50 3.02
CA GLU A 39 -9.24 -16.93 3.29
C GLU A 39 -8.14 -17.09 4.35
N ARG A 40 -7.08 -16.27 4.30
CA ARG A 40 -6.02 -16.26 5.31
C ARG A 40 -6.58 -15.96 6.70
N LEU A 41 -7.49 -14.99 6.81
CA LEU A 41 -8.07 -14.56 8.08
C LEU A 41 -8.97 -15.60 8.74
N ARG A 42 -9.50 -16.56 7.99
CA ARG A 42 -10.28 -17.69 8.55
C ARG A 42 -9.43 -18.64 9.40
N GLN A 43 -8.11 -18.59 9.29
CA GLN A 43 -7.20 -19.50 10.00
C GLN A 43 -6.97 -19.12 11.48
N GLY A 44 -7.42 -17.97 11.91
CA GLY A 44 -7.31 -17.59 13.32
C GLY A 44 -7.66 -16.13 13.60
N PRO A 45 -7.82 -15.75 14.85
CA PRO A 45 -7.96 -14.36 15.21
C PRO A 45 -6.58 -13.70 15.23
N TYR A 46 -6.37 -12.67 14.41
CA TYR A 46 -5.11 -11.96 14.23
C TYR A 46 -5.15 -10.54 14.79
N LYS A 47 -4.00 -10.01 15.22
CA LYS A 47 -3.75 -8.58 15.37
C LYS A 47 -3.14 -8.07 14.06
N ILE A 48 -3.77 -7.09 13.45
CA ILE A 48 -3.43 -6.59 12.11
C ILE A 48 -2.93 -5.15 12.20
N ALA A 49 -1.85 -4.83 11.47
CA ALA A 49 -1.49 -3.47 11.10
C ALA A 49 -1.74 -3.26 9.62
N ASP A 50 -2.42 -2.18 9.24
CA ASP A 50 -2.67 -1.79 7.84
C ASP A 50 -2.04 -0.43 7.53
N ILE A 51 -1.00 -0.44 6.70
CA ILE A 51 -0.21 0.73 6.31
C ILE A 51 -0.90 1.44 5.13
N GLY A 52 -1.29 2.70 5.32
CA GLY A 52 -2.06 3.46 4.35
C GLY A 52 -3.48 2.91 4.21
N CYS A 53 -4.16 2.75 5.35
CA CYS A 53 -5.50 2.14 5.40
C CYS A 53 -6.60 2.97 4.72
N GLY A 54 -6.30 4.20 4.30
CA GLY A 54 -7.20 5.08 3.58
C GLY A 54 -8.52 5.32 4.32
N ASN A 55 -9.63 5.21 3.59
CA ASN A 55 -10.98 5.38 4.13
C ASN A 55 -11.48 4.20 5.00
N GLY A 56 -10.59 3.27 5.36
CA GLY A 56 -10.90 2.18 6.28
C GLY A 56 -11.72 1.02 5.69
N TYR A 57 -11.80 0.90 4.38
CA TYR A 57 -12.55 -0.18 3.69
C TYR A 57 -12.12 -1.57 4.16
N HIS A 58 -10.82 -1.83 4.26
CA HIS A 58 -10.30 -3.14 4.66
C HIS A 58 -10.67 -3.50 6.11
N ALA A 59 -10.81 -2.50 7.01
CA ALA A 59 -11.28 -2.79 8.36
C ALA A 59 -12.70 -3.35 8.36
N VAL A 60 -13.60 -2.85 7.50
CA VAL A 60 -14.94 -3.41 7.37
C VAL A 60 -14.92 -4.86 6.92
N LEU A 61 -13.99 -5.18 6.01
CA LEU A 61 -13.86 -6.54 5.47
C LEU A 61 -13.16 -7.49 6.46
N PHE A 62 -12.13 -7.02 7.17
CA PHE A 62 -11.22 -7.88 7.94
C PHE A 62 -11.46 -7.86 9.45
N ALA A 63 -11.89 -6.74 10.04
CA ALA A 63 -12.08 -6.61 11.48
C ALA A 63 -13.03 -7.66 12.09
N PRO A 64 -14.11 -8.11 11.40
CA PRO A 64 -14.95 -9.20 11.91
C PRO A 64 -14.21 -10.52 12.13
N HIS A 65 -13.02 -10.70 11.53
CA HIS A 65 -12.21 -11.92 11.57
C HIS A 65 -10.89 -11.75 12.34
N CYS A 66 -10.67 -10.61 13.00
CA CYS A 66 -9.44 -10.34 13.75
C CYS A 66 -9.71 -9.91 15.19
N LEU A 67 -8.68 -10.02 16.06
CA LEU A 67 -8.72 -9.53 17.44
C LEU A 67 -8.65 -8.01 17.49
N LEU A 68 -7.82 -7.43 16.62
CA LEU A 68 -7.50 -6.02 16.63
C LEU A 68 -7.07 -5.61 15.22
N TYR A 69 -7.58 -4.46 14.75
CA TYR A 69 -7.17 -3.85 13.51
C TYR A 69 -6.64 -2.43 13.77
N HIS A 70 -5.38 -2.20 13.46
CA HIS A 70 -4.74 -0.89 13.55
C HIS A 70 -4.48 -0.36 12.15
N GLY A 71 -5.18 0.70 11.74
CA GLY A 71 -4.92 1.45 10.51
C GLY A 71 -3.93 2.57 10.76
N PHE A 72 -2.98 2.76 9.86
CA PHE A 72 -2.03 3.88 9.85
C PHE A 72 -2.27 4.69 8.59
N GLU A 73 -2.70 5.95 8.76
CA GLU A 73 -3.07 6.82 7.65
C GLU A 73 -2.46 8.20 7.82
N ILE A 74 -1.89 8.75 6.77
CA ILE A 74 -1.24 10.06 6.80
C ILE A 74 -2.25 11.21 6.61
N SER A 75 -3.37 10.96 5.91
CA SER A 75 -4.41 11.94 5.65
C SER A 75 -5.42 11.99 6.80
N PRO A 76 -5.54 13.12 7.52
CA PRO A 76 -6.59 13.30 8.53
C PRO A 76 -8.00 13.13 7.95
N GLU A 77 -8.24 13.61 6.72
CA GLU A 77 -9.54 13.52 6.05
C GLU A 77 -9.94 12.07 5.77
N MET A 78 -9.00 11.26 5.26
CA MET A 78 -9.24 9.83 5.04
C MET A 78 -9.48 9.09 6.35
N ALA A 79 -8.79 9.49 7.42
CA ALA A 79 -9.00 8.94 8.75
C ALA A 79 -10.39 9.30 9.32
N GLU A 80 -10.90 10.50 9.06
CA GLU A 80 -12.27 10.89 9.41
C GLU A 80 -13.30 10.05 8.65
N ASP A 81 -13.10 9.85 7.35
CA ASP A 81 -13.96 8.97 6.53
C ASP A 81 -13.95 7.53 7.07
N ALA A 82 -12.77 7.01 7.46
CA ALA A 82 -12.63 5.69 8.08
C ALA A 82 -13.42 5.59 9.40
N HIS A 83 -13.28 6.57 10.29
CA HIS A 83 -14.04 6.63 11.53
C HIS A 83 -15.55 6.64 11.31
N ALA A 84 -16.02 7.44 10.32
CA ALA A 84 -17.44 7.50 9.98
C ALA A 84 -17.95 6.15 9.44
N LEU A 85 -17.16 5.51 8.56
CA LEU A 85 -17.48 4.21 8.00
C LEU A 85 -17.53 3.14 9.09
N TRP A 86 -16.51 3.05 9.97
CA TRP A 86 -16.45 2.04 11.03
C TRP A 86 -17.58 2.19 12.05
N LYS A 87 -17.92 3.42 12.39
CA LYS A 87 -19.09 3.70 13.25
C LYS A 87 -20.39 3.22 12.60
N LYS A 88 -20.57 3.47 11.30
CA LYS A 88 -21.75 3.04 10.53
C LYS A 88 -21.84 1.51 10.50
N GLU A 89 -20.74 0.83 10.25
CA GLU A 89 -20.66 -0.63 10.13
C GLU A 89 -20.48 -1.34 11.50
N ARG A 90 -20.44 -0.57 12.62
CA ARG A 90 -20.31 -1.07 14.00
C ARG A 90 -19.04 -1.87 14.23
N ILE A 91 -17.92 -1.40 13.64
CA ILE A 91 -16.59 -1.97 13.88
C ILE A 91 -16.05 -1.36 15.18
N ASP A 92 -15.84 -2.17 16.21
CA ASP A 92 -15.43 -1.75 17.56
C ASP A 92 -14.02 -2.22 17.95
N ASN A 93 -13.41 -3.10 17.14
CA ASN A 93 -12.05 -3.62 17.31
C ASN A 93 -11.03 -3.00 16.33
N ALA A 94 -11.37 -1.88 15.70
CA ALA A 94 -10.49 -1.13 14.83
C ALA A 94 -10.10 0.23 15.44
N GLN A 95 -8.83 0.61 15.25
CA GLN A 95 -8.28 1.91 15.65
C GLN A 95 -7.45 2.50 14.51
N ILE A 96 -7.55 3.80 14.28
CA ILE A 96 -6.74 4.51 13.29
C ILE A 96 -5.73 5.44 13.96
N PHE A 97 -4.50 5.43 13.44
CA PHE A 97 -3.42 6.32 13.84
C PHE A 97 -3.13 7.28 12.68
N ILE A 98 -3.36 8.58 12.91
CA ILE A 98 -3.08 9.61 11.91
C ILE A 98 -1.59 9.97 12.02
N CYS A 99 -0.78 9.37 11.16
CA CYS A 99 0.67 9.60 11.13
C CYS A 99 1.28 9.15 9.80
N ASP A 100 2.49 9.64 9.52
CA ASP A 100 3.31 9.00 8.50
C ASP A 100 3.80 7.63 9.02
N ALA A 101 3.51 6.57 8.29
CA ALA A 101 3.85 5.20 8.69
C ALA A 101 5.35 5.00 8.90
N ALA A 102 6.20 5.74 8.19
CA ALA A 102 7.65 5.70 8.40
C ALA A 102 8.08 6.26 9.77
N GLU A 103 7.23 7.06 10.43
CA GLU A 103 7.46 7.65 11.75
C GLU A 103 6.57 7.03 12.85
N ALA A 104 5.72 6.06 12.49
CA ALA A 104 4.77 5.44 13.41
C ALA A 104 5.50 4.82 14.63
N VAL A 105 4.93 5.01 15.81
CA VAL A 105 5.38 4.33 17.03
C VAL A 105 4.63 2.99 17.11
N VAL A 106 5.34 1.90 16.92
CA VAL A 106 4.78 0.54 16.95
C VAL A 106 5.60 -0.33 17.90
N GLU A 107 4.92 -1.24 18.61
CA GLU A 107 5.55 -2.20 19.51
C GLU A 107 6.18 -3.33 18.68
N GLU A 108 7.37 -3.79 19.06
CA GLU A 108 8.03 -4.92 18.42
C GLU A 108 7.27 -6.22 18.71
N GLU A 109 7.21 -7.11 17.72
CA GLU A 109 6.56 -8.43 17.81
C GLU A 109 5.10 -8.39 18.33
N PHE A 110 4.37 -7.34 17.94
CA PHE A 110 2.99 -7.14 18.39
C PHE A 110 1.93 -7.68 17.42
N TYR A 111 2.17 -7.54 16.11
CA TYR A 111 1.20 -7.92 15.07
C TYR A 111 1.43 -9.33 14.55
N ASP A 112 0.35 -10.02 14.26
CA ASP A 112 0.37 -11.32 13.58
C ASP A 112 0.42 -11.14 12.06
N LEU A 113 -0.23 -10.06 11.55
CA LEU A 113 -0.25 -9.69 10.13
C LEU A 113 0.04 -8.20 9.95
N VAL A 114 0.78 -7.88 8.89
CA VAL A 114 1.01 -6.51 8.42
C VAL A 114 0.53 -6.40 6.99
N PHE A 115 -0.29 -5.41 6.70
CA PHE A 115 -0.83 -5.13 5.39
C PHE A 115 -0.34 -3.80 4.84
N CYS A 116 -0.10 -3.74 3.54
CA CYS A 116 0.05 -2.52 2.76
C CYS A 116 -0.56 -2.80 1.38
N LEU A 117 -1.85 -2.51 1.27
CA LEU A 117 -2.72 -3.05 0.23
C LEU A 117 -3.10 -2.02 -0.84
N TYR A 118 -3.85 -2.44 -1.84
CA TYR A 118 -4.38 -1.59 -2.92
C TYR A 118 -3.33 -0.68 -3.56
N PHE A 119 -2.11 -1.26 -3.76
CA PHE A 119 -0.98 -0.59 -4.41
C PHE A 119 -0.34 0.55 -3.61
N THR A 120 -0.71 0.71 -2.34
CA THR A 120 -0.10 1.69 -1.41
C THR A 120 1.43 1.62 -1.36
N PRO A 121 2.10 0.43 -1.46
CA PRO A 121 3.57 0.38 -1.52
C PRO A 121 4.16 1.24 -2.63
N GLY A 122 3.47 1.36 -3.77
CA GLY A 122 3.88 2.19 -4.88
C GLY A 122 3.77 3.69 -4.62
N ASN A 123 3.05 4.11 -3.58
CA ASN A 123 2.87 5.51 -3.22
C ASN A 123 3.90 6.00 -2.18
N ILE A 124 4.61 5.06 -1.52
CA ILE A 124 5.59 5.39 -0.48
C ILE A 124 6.85 5.98 -1.13
N ARG A 125 7.14 7.25 -0.85
CA ARG A 125 8.31 7.97 -1.35
C ARG A 125 8.69 9.13 -0.44
N ASP A 126 9.89 9.66 -0.61
CA ASP A 126 10.24 10.95 -0.04
C ASP A 126 9.43 12.06 -0.72
N LYS A 127 9.01 13.05 0.04
CA LYS A 127 8.24 14.18 -0.48
C LYS A 127 9.19 15.16 -1.18
N SER A 128 9.26 15.10 -2.49
CA SER A 128 10.01 16.03 -3.34
C SER A 128 9.23 16.32 -4.63
N ASP A 129 9.22 17.58 -5.03
CA ASP A 129 8.63 18.01 -6.31
C ASP A 129 9.55 17.74 -7.49
N ASP A 130 10.81 17.37 -7.25
CA ASP A 130 11.79 17.06 -8.29
C ASP A 130 11.67 15.60 -8.72
N LEU A 131 10.87 15.36 -9.77
CA LEU A 131 10.66 14.02 -10.33
C LEU A 131 11.94 13.40 -10.89
N SER A 132 13.00 14.18 -11.15
CA SER A 132 14.28 13.65 -11.63
C SER A 132 15.02 12.82 -10.59
N LEU A 133 14.67 12.95 -9.31
CA LEU A 133 15.19 12.12 -8.23
C LEU A 133 14.65 10.69 -8.27
N TYR A 134 13.50 10.48 -8.91
CA TYR A 134 12.84 9.17 -8.98
C TYR A 134 13.26 8.45 -10.27
N ASN A 135 14.41 7.82 -10.22
CA ASN A 135 14.99 6.99 -11.28
C ASN A 135 15.05 5.52 -10.84
N ASP A 136 15.57 4.65 -11.70
CA ASP A 136 15.65 3.22 -11.41
C ASP A 136 16.44 2.91 -10.14
N ALA A 137 17.54 3.62 -9.90
CA ALA A 137 18.35 3.42 -8.68
C ALA A 137 17.56 3.77 -7.40
N TYR A 138 16.75 4.84 -7.45
CA TYR A 138 15.85 5.20 -6.35
C TYR A 138 14.77 4.12 -6.14
N LEU A 139 14.13 3.65 -7.22
CA LEU A 139 13.07 2.65 -7.14
C LEU A 139 13.59 1.28 -6.68
N ASP A 140 14.84 0.94 -7.05
CA ASP A 140 15.47 -0.32 -6.64
C ASP A 140 15.93 -0.30 -5.17
N ARG A 141 16.01 0.89 -4.56
CA ARG A 141 16.36 1.09 -3.15
C ARG A 141 15.71 2.34 -2.58
N ASN A 142 14.37 2.34 -2.54
CA ASN A 142 13.55 3.45 -2.05
C ASN A 142 13.71 3.63 -0.53
N PRO A 143 14.36 4.70 -0.05
CA PRO A 143 14.72 4.84 1.36
C PRO A 143 13.46 4.99 2.24
N ARG A 144 12.40 5.63 1.74
CA ARG A 144 11.15 5.80 2.51
C ARG A 144 10.38 4.50 2.63
N PHE A 145 10.32 3.71 1.55
CA PHE A 145 9.76 2.36 1.58
C PHE A 145 10.53 1.48 2.58
N ILE A 146 11.85 1.45 2.49
CA ILE A 146 12.71 0.66 3.39
C ILE A 146 12.49 1.07 4.85
N GLN A 147 12.46 2.37 5.16
CA GLN A 147 12.21 2.87 6.51
C GLN A 147 10.85 2.41 7.04
N THR A 148 9.79 2.53 6.22
CA THR A 148 8.44 2.12 6.57
C THR A 148 8.36 0.62 6.82
N ILE A 149 8.80 -0.18 5.85
CA ILE A 149 8.67 -1.64 5.94
C ILE A 149 9.55 -2.22 7.03
N SER A 150 10.79 -1.73 7.22
CA SER A 150 11.65 -2.18 8.33
C SER A 150 11.00 -1.97 9.70
N ARG A 151 10.26 -0.88 9.87
CA ARG A 151 9.55 -0.58 11.12
C ARG A 151 8.45 -1.60 11.40
N PHE A 152 7.61 -1.86 10.43
CA PHE A 152 6.49 -2.80 10.58
C PHE A 152 6.94 -4.27 10.55
N TYR A 153 8.05 -4.59 9.87
CA TYR A 153 8.66 -5.92 9.93
C TYR A 153 9.18 -6.24 11.34
N ARG A 154 9.77 -5.25 12.06
CA ARG A 154 10.12 -5.45 13.48
C ARG A 154 8.88 -5.63 14.35
N ALA A 155 7.79 -4.93 14.06
CA ALA A 155 6.52 -5.05 14.78
C ALA A 155 5.76 -6.36 14.48
N LEU A 156 6.14 -7.07 13.41
CA LEU A 156 5.60 -8.39 13.08
C LEU A 156 6.19 -9.44 14.03
N LYS A 157 5.36 -10.33 14.55
CA LYS A 157 5.79 -11.48 15.36
C LYS A 157 6.58 -12.48 14.52
N ILE A 158 7.40 -13.28 15.18
CA ILE A 158 8.00 -14.48 14.56
C ILE A 158 6.85 -15.44 14.18
N GLY A 159 6.87 -15.96 12.95
CA GLY A 159 5.79 -16.73 12.34
C GLY A 159 4.62 -15.90 11.81
N GLY A 160 4.69 -14.57 11.92
CA GLY A 160 3.73 -13.66 11.32
C GLY A 160 4.04 -13.37 9.86
N SER A 161 3.07 -12.85 9.10
CA SER A 161 3.21 -12.54 7.68
C SER A 161 2.88 -11.08 7.36
N ALA A 162 3.64 -10.50 6.41
CA ALA A 162 3.32 -9.22 5.81
C ALA A 162 2.88 -9.40 4.35
N PHE A 163 1.89 -8.60 3.92
CA PHE A 163 1.32 -8.67 2.57
C PHE A 163 1.33 -7.29 1.91
N PHE A 164 1.84 -7.25 0.68
CA PHE A 164 1.99 -6.03 -0.11
C PHE A 164 1.35 -6.21 -1.48
N THR A 165 0.40 -5.36 -1.87
CA THR A 165 -0.11 -5.35 -3.24
C THR A 165 0.74 -4.43 -4.09
N MET A 166 1.41 -4.96 -5.09
CA MET A 166 2.39 -4.25 -5.89
C MET A 166 2.09 -4.35 -7.38
N TYR A 167 2.16 -3.21 -8.07
CA TYR A 167 2.06 -3.18 -9.53
C TYR A 167 3.30 -3.79 -10.20
N LYS A 168 3.09 -4.64 -11.20
CA LYS A 168 4.15 -5.15 -12.08
C LYS A 168 4.65 -4.05 -13.00
N ASN A 169 5.95 -4.02 -13.29
CA ASN A 169 6.51 -3.11 -14.29
C ASN A 169 6.34 -3.68 -15.70
N VAL A 170 5.13 -3.61 -16.23
CA VAL A 170 4.74 -4.05 -17.58
C VAL A 170 3.90 -2.98 -18.27
N PRO A 171 3.86 -2.94 -19.62
CA PRO A 171 3.11 -1.91 -20.36
C PRO A 171 1.61 -1.87 -20.03
N GLU A 172 1.01 -3.03 -19.77
CA GLU A 172 -0.40 -3.17 -19.40
C GLU A 172 -0.72 -2.46 -18.09
N THR A 173 0.21 -2.50 -17.13
CA THR A 173 0.09 -1.79 -15.85
C THR A 173 0.15 -0.28 -16.06
N GLU A 174 1.09 0.19 -16.89
CA GLU A 174 1.19 1.62 -17.22
C GLU A 174 -0.10 2.12 -17.85
N ALA A 175 -0.63 1.38 -18.83
CA ALA A 175 -1.89 1.73 -19.49
C ALA A 175 -3.05 1.81 -18.49
N ALA A 176 -3.18 0.82 -17.59
CA ALA A 176 -4.24 0.78 -16.58
C ALA A 176 -4.11 1.93 -15.55
N GLN A 177 -2.89 2.26 -15.12
CA GLN A 177 -2.64 3.40 -14.21
C GLN A 177 -2.98 4.73 -14.87
N VAL A 178 -2.50 4.96 -16.11
CA VAL A 178 -2.78 6.21 -16.85
C VAL A 178 -4.27 6.37 -17.08
N ASP A 179 -4.95 5.31 -17.51
CA ASP A 179 -6.40 5.28 -17.71
C ASP A 179 -7.14 5.65 -16.41
N PHE A 180 -6.78 5.03 -15.28
CA PHE A 180 -7.37 5.30 -13.98
C PHE A 180 -7.21 6.76 -13.56
N TYR A 181 -5.99 7.31 -13.64
CA TYR A 181 -5.76 8.68 -13.19
C TYR A 181 -6.41 9.72 -14.09
N VAL A 182 -6.40 9.51 -15.40
CA VAL A 182 -7.08 10.41 -16.36
C VAL A 182 -8.59 10.42 -16.11
N HIS A 183 -9.21 9.26 -15.90
CA HIS A 183 -10.65 9.19 -15.60
C HIS A 183 -11.03 9.76 -14.22
N THR A 184 -10.11 9.78 -13.27
CA THR A 184 -10.31 10.46 -11.98
C THR A 184 -9.95 11.95 -12.02
N GLY A 185 -9.74 12.52 -13.22
CA GLY A 185 -9.51 13.94 -13.44
C GLY A 185 -8.09 14.41 -13.14
N GLN A 186 -7.14 13.49 -13.09
CA GLN A 186 -5.74 13.81 -12.85
C GLN A 186 -4.95 13.92 -14.16
N ARG A 187 -3.94 14.77 -14.18
CA ARG A 187 -3.09 14.98 -15.35
C ARG A 187 -1.73 14.32 -15.16
N VAL A 188 -1.50 13.23 -15.88
CA VAL A 188 -0.20 12.52 -15.89
C VAL A 188 0.89 13.43 -16.45
N VAL A 189 2.04 13.49 -15.76
CA VAL A 189 3.20 14.34 -16.11
C VAL A 189 4.48 13.56 -16.37
N THR A 190 4.51 12.27 -16.09
CA THR A 190 5.66 11.40 -16.37
C THR A 190 5.68 10.95 -17.82
N PRO A 191 6.87 10.81 -18.45
CA PRO A 191 7.00 10.19 -19.75
C PRO A 191 6.53 8.73 -19.75
N LEU A 192 5.99 8.29 -20.88
CA LEU A 192 5.68 6.87 -21.09
C LEU A 192 6.95 6.01 -20.95
N GLY A 193 6.80 4.81 -20.40
CA GLY A 193 7.91 3.89 -20.15
C GLY A 193 8.67 4.17 -18.86
N SER A 194 8.31 5.21 -18.09
CA SER A 194 8.83 5.41 -16.74
C SER A 194 8.35 4.27 -15.82
N ARG A 195 9.14 3.90 -14.82
CA ARG A 195 8.75 2.88 -13.82
C ARG A 195 7.76 3.40 -12.76
N PHE A 196 7.24 4.59 -12.93
CA PHE A 196 6.23 5.19 -12.08
C PHE A 196 5.34 6.14 -12.89
N VAL A 197 4.16 6.41 -12.37
CA VAL A 197 3.27 7.45 -12.86
C VAL A 197 3.19 8.54 -11.80
N ALA A 198 3.38 9.79 -12.20
CA ALA A 198 3.10 10.95 -11.37
C ALA A 198 2.10 11.86 -12.07
N THR A 199 1.28 12.55 -11.28
CA THR A 199 0.29 13.50 -11.76
C THR A 199 0.62 14.93 -11.30
N ALA A 200 0.09 15.91 -12.01
CA ALA A 200 0.27 17.32 -11.66
C ALA A 200 -0.37 17.68 -10.33
N GLU A 201 -1.35 16.88 -9.89
CA GLU A 201 -2.07 16.99 -8.62
C GLU A 201 -1.28 16.36 -7.45
N GLY A 202 -0.10 15.75 -7.73
CA GLY A 202 0.83 15.22 -6.72
C GLY A 202 0.70 13.75 -6.44
N PHE A 203 -0.21 13.05 -7.08
CA PHE A 203 -0.28 11.59 -6.95
C PHE A 203 0.93 10.94 -7.61
N TRP A 204 1.44 9.87 -7.00
CA TRP A 204 2.60 9.13 -7.48
C TRP A 204 2.44 7.65 -7.20
N SER A 205 2.74 6.79 -8.18
CA SER A 205 2.62 5.35 -8.02
C SER A 205 3.68 4.60 -8.81
N ALA A 206 4.52 3.85 -8.12
CA ALA A 206 5.59 3.05 -8.72
C ALA A 206 5.11 1.71 -9.24
N ARG A 207 5.81 1.22 -10.25
CA ARG A 207 5.77 -0.15 -10.78
C ARG A 207 7.06 -0.89 -10.41
N TRP A 208 6.96 -2.17 -10.15
CA TRP A 208 8.02 -2.96 -9.56
C TRP A 208 8.41 -4.12 -10.46
N THR A 209 9.68 -4.50 -10.43
CA THR A 209 10.15 -5.83 -10.86
C THR A 209 10.34 -6.69 -9.61
N GLN A 210 10.38 -8.02 -9.78
CA GLN A 210 10.68 -8.91 -8.63
C GLN A 210 12.04 -8.59 -8.01
N ASP A 211 13.05 -8.28 -8.85
CA ASP A 211 14.38 -7.88 -8.39
C ASP A 211 14.34 -6.60 -7.56
N SER A 212 13.57 -5.58 -7.99
CA SER A 212 13.44 -4.33 -7.22
C SER A 212 12.70 -4.54 -5.91
N ILE A 213 11.71 -5.41 -5.86
CA ILE A 213 11.02 -5.81 -4.62
C ILE A 213 12.01 -6.51 -3.70
N ALA A 214 12.71 -7.54 -4.19
CA ALA A 214 13.70 -8.28 -3.41
C ALA A 214 14.83 -7.38 -2.88
N SER A 215 15.30 -6.43 -3.70
CA SER A 215 16.31 -5.44 -3.29
C SER A 215 15.85 -4.55 -2.13
N ASN A 216 14.63 -4.02 -2.22
CA ASN A 216 14.05 -3.17 -1.18
C ASN A 216 13.76 -3.98 0.10
N LEU A 217 13.18 -5.16 0.00
CA LEU A 217 12.88 -6.03 1.15
C LEU A 217 14.17 -6.57 1.78
N GLY A 218 15.16 -6.93 0.98
CA GLY A 218 16.50 -7.31 1.47
C GLY A 218 17.16 -6.20 2.29
N ALA A 219 16.98 -4.92 1.89
CA ALA A 219 17.46 -3.78 2.67
C ALA A 219 16.69 -3.60 4.01
N CYS A 220 15.51 -4.22 4.16
CA CYS A 220 14.78 -4.30 5.42
C CYS A 220 15.25 -5.47 6.32
N GLY A 221 16.20 -6.29 5.87
CA GLY A 221 16.65 -7.49 6.56
C GLY A 221 15.81 -8.74 6.29
N ILE A 222 15.04 -8.75 5.20
CA ILE A 222 14.18 -9.86 4.79
C ILE A 222 14.93 -10.73 3.80
N GLY A 223 15.05 -12.02 4.07
CA GLY A 223 15.68 -12.99 3.18
C GLY A 223 14.86 -13.22 1.89
N ALA A 224 15.53 -13.54 0.79
CA ALA A 224 14.84 -13.83 -0.47
C ALA A 224 13.95 -15.09 -0.37
N GLU A 225 14.36 -16.03 0.48
CA GLU A 225 13.62 -17.26 0.80
C GLU A 225 12.31 -17.02 1.56
N ASP A 226 12.21 -15.87 2.24
CA ASP A 226 11.02 -15.48 3.02
C ASP A 226 9.99 -14.75 2.15
N ILE A 227 10.28 -14.50 0.86
CA ILE A 227 9.44 -13.72 -0.05
C ILE A 227 8.71 -14.64 -1.03
N ALA A 228 7.39 -14.62 -1.00
CA ALA A 228 6.55 -15.31 -1.98
C ALA A 228 5.77 -14.32 -2.85
N PHE A 229 5.65 -14.64 -4.14
CA PHE A 229 4.89 -13.84 -5.12
C PHE A 229 3.64 -14.60 -5.55
N HIS A 230 2.47 -14.07 -5.21
CA HIS A 230 1.19 -14.58 -5.66
C HIS A 230 0.68 -13.72 -6.81
N ASP A 231 0.51 -14.31 -7.99
CA ASP A 231 -0.05 -13.59 -9.13
C ASP A 231 -1.53 -13.25 -8.89
N LEU A 232 -1.85 -11.96 -8.83
CA LEU A 232 -3.24 -11.51 -8.81
C LEU A 232 -3.82 -11.52 -10.23
N ASN A 233 -3.07 -10.97 -11.18
CA ASN A 233 -3.32 -10.99 -12.62
C ASN A 233 -2.06 -10.50 -13.38
N ASP A 234 -2.21 -10.12 -14.65
CA ASP A 234 -1.09 -9.67 -15.48
C ASP A 234 -0.41 -8.38 -14.99
N ILE A 235 -1.11 -7.54 -14.22
CA ILE A 235 -0.61 -6.22 -13.79
C ILE A 235 -0.17 -6.16 -12.32
N ALA A 236 -0.42 -7.19 -11.51
CA ALA A 236 -0.23 -7.11 -10.07
C ALA A 236 0.23 -8.40 -9.41
N TRP A 237 1.00 -8.25 -8.34
CA TRP A 237 1.30 -9.30 -7.35
C TRP A 237 0.71 -8.94 -5.99
N LEU A 238 0.34 -9.99 -5.23
CA LEU A 238 0.34 -9.96 -3.79
C LEU A 238 1.65 -10.59 -3.33
N VAL A 239 2.51 -9.79 -2.72
CA VAL A 239 3.81 -10.22 -2.18
C VAL A 239 3.59 -10.58 -0.72
N GLU A 240 3.91 -11.80 -0.34
CA GLU A 240 3.88 -12.29 1.04
C GLU A 240 5.30 -12.40 1.56
N VAL A 241 5.50 -11.95 2.79
CA VAL A 241 6.77 -12.08 3.52
C VAL A 241 6.46 -12.76 4.85
N GLU A 242 7.12 -13.89 5.14
CA GLU A 242 7.01 -14.56 6.42
C GLU A 242 8.22 -14.21 7.31
N LYS A 243 7.99 -13.87 8.58
CA LYS A 243 9.06 -13.57 9.54
C LYS A 243 9.47 -14.82 10.28
N HIS A 244 10.69 -15.29 10.01
CA HIS A 244 11.31 -16.40 10.71
C HIS A 244 12.24 -15.94 11.86
N SER A 245 12.51 -16.84 12.83
CA SER A 245 13.57 -16.64 13.81
C SER A 245 14.93 -16.88 13.17
N HIS A 246 15.73 -15.84 13.01
CA HIS A 246 17.12 -15.97 12.59
C HIS A 246 18.08 -16.00 13.79
#